data_1317356e39d21324cc671dd6a7d891ac
#
_entry.id   1317356e39d21324cc671dd6a7d891ac
#
_cell.length_a   1.000
_cell.length_b   1.000
_cell.length_c   1.000
_cell.angle_alpha   90.00
_cell.angle_beta   90.00
_cell.angle_gamma   90.00
#
_symmetry.space_group_name_H-M   'P 1'
#
loop_
_entity.id
_entity.type
_entity.pdbx_description
1 polymer ?
#
loop_
_entity_poly.entity_id
_entity_poly.type
_entity_poly.pdbx_seq_one_letter_code
_entity_poly.pdbx_strand_id
1 'polypeptide(L)'
;MTLPMKQHLIDPEICIRCYTCEMSCPVGAIEHDDNNVVVNADSCDECMACIPVCPTGSIDNWRIVAEPYSLEEQYGWEELPEQEDIALAAGGDTDDDDPIAALLAEAHKGAGGRPVAPASAARPSVNLYPLSKPVAAIVQGNYRLTDDPDHDVRHIILDFGGQSFPVLEGQSIGILPPGEDAEGRAHLPRLYSVSSPRDGERPNFHNVSLTVKREPGGVCSTYLCDLEQGAEVRVTGPWGQTFLMPQDPDARLLMICTGTGSAPMRAFTMHRQRAMAGGDGDMVLFFGARTPESLPYFGPLKKVPDTMLKKHLVFSRIEGQPKEYVQDRLIAAQDDVAAMLSDPATHIYICGLRGMEEGVERAFTSIAESIGEHWAALRDKMRDDGRYHVETY
;
A
#
# COMPACT_ATOMS: atom_id res chain seq x y z
N MET A 1 19.87 16.23 -17.34
CA MET A 1 19.02 15.04 -17.16
C MET A 1 17.64 15.58 -16.86
N THR A 2 16.69 15.37 -17.72
CA THR A 2 15.26 15.66 -17.48
C THR A 2 14.78 14.76 -16.35
N LEU A 3 14.06 15.32 -15.38
CA LEU A 3 13.44 14.52 -14.32
C LEU A 3 12.34 13.68 -14.97
N PRO A 4 12.19 12.40 -14.57
CA PRO A 4 11.07 11.58 -15.02
C PRO A 4 9.76 12.31 -14.72
N MET A 5 8.84 12.27 -15.67
CA MET A 5 7.53 12.88 -15.54
C MET A 5 6.42 11.83 -15.64
N LYS A 6 5.27 12.15 -15.10
CA LYS A 6 4.08 11.33 -15.22
C LYS A 6 3.29 11.80 -16.44
N GLN A 7 2.94 10.89 -17.32
CA GLN A 7 2.09 11.17 -18.49
C GLN A 7 0.78 10.39 -18.39
N HIS A 8 -0.32 11.08 -18.59
CA HIS A 8 -1.65 10.51 -18.69
C HIS A 8 -1.86 9.94 -20.10
N LEU A 9 -2.37 8.73 -20.21
CA LEU A 9 -2.56 8.03 -21.48
C LEU A 9 -3.98 7.46 -21.58
N ILE A 10 -4.39 7.17 -22.82
CA ILE A 10 -5.68 6.52 -23.12
C ILE A 10 -5.39 5.17 -23.74
N ASP A 11 -5.95 4.12 -23.16
CA ASP A 11 -5.80 2.75 -23.64
C ASP A 11 -6.62 2.53 -24.90
N PRO A 12 -5.98 2.29 -26.07
CA PRO A 12 -6.67 2.14 -27.34
C PRO A 12 -7.49 0.84 -27.42
N GLU A 13 -7.13 -0.23 -26.69
CA GLU A 13 -7.83 -1.52 -26.71
C GLU A 13 -9.23 -1.43 -26.11
N ILE A 14 -9.40 -0.64 -25.05
CA ILE A 14 -10.67 -0.52 -24.33
C ILE A 14 -11.40 0.80 -24.62
N CYS A 15 -10.78 1.72 -25.34
CA CYS A 15 -11.39 2.99 -25.74
C CYS A 15 -12.47 2.78 -26.80
N ILE A 16 -13.72 3.11 -26.46
CA ILE A 16 -14.86 3.03 -27.40
C ILE A 16 -15.03 4.28 -28.27
N ARG A 17 -14.10 5.21 -28.21
CA ARG A 17 -14.06 6.46 -29.02
C ARG A 17 -15.35 7.27 -28.92
N CYS A 18 -15.92 7.40 -27.72
CA CYS A 18 -17.11 8.20 -27.47
C CYS A 18 -16.83 9.70 -27.35
N TYR A 19 -15.57 10.10 -27.33
CA TYR A 19 -15.06 11.49 -27.26
C TYR A 19 -15.55 12.31 -26.05
N THR A 20 -16.17 11.69 -25.07
CA THR A 20 -16.70 12.40 -23.89
C THR A 20 -15.57 13.03 -23.07
N CYS A 21 -14.42 12.36 -22.96
CA CYS A 21 -13.23 12.88 -22.29
C CYS A 21 -12.67 14.14 -22.98
N GLU A 22 -12.64 14.16 -24.32
CA GLU A 22 -12.22 15.33 -25.11
C GLU A 22 -13.15 16.51 -24.85
N MET A 23 -14.47 16.30 -24.95
CA MET A 23 -15.48 17.36 -24.68
C MET A 23 -15.44 17.88 -23.25
N SER A 24 -14.95 17.09 -22.30
CA SER A 24 -14.89 17.43 -20.88
C SER A 24 -13.54 18.01 -20.44
N CYS A 25 -12.53 18.02 -21.32
CA CYS A 25 -11.21 18.51 -20.99
C CYS A 25 -11.20 20.05 -20.95
N PRO A 26 -10.98 20.69 -19.77
CA PRO A 26 -11.06 22.14 -19.64
C PRO A 26 -9.92 22.89 -20.35
N VAL A 27 -8.82 22.20 -20.60
CA VAL A 27 -7.62 22.77 -21.26
C VAL A 27 -7.43 22.30 -22.70
N GLY A 28 -8.34 21.45 -23.21
CA GLY A 28 -8.28 20.94 -24.58
C GLY A 28 -7.06 20.05 -24.85
N ALA A 29 -6.57 19.34 -23.85
CA ALA A 29 -5.40 18.48 -23.97
C ALA A 29 -5.70 17.09 -24.57
N ILE A 30 -6.97 16.78 -24.85
CA ILE A 30 -7.37 15.50 -25.42
C ILE A 30 -7.80 15.72 -26.86
N GLU A 31 -7.23 14.95 -27.77
CA GLU A 31 -7.44 15.04 -29.21
C GLU A 31 -7.71 13.64 -29.77
N HIS A 32 -8.22 13.55 -30.99
CA HIS A 32 -8.42 12.27 -31.65
C HIS A 32 -8.11 12.35 -33.15
N ASP A 33 -7.78 11.20 -33.71
CA ASP A 33 -7.80 10.95 -35.16
C ASP A 33 -8.88 9.90 -35.50
N ASP A 34 -8.81 9.32 -36.69
CA ASP A 34 -9.74 8.27 -37.10
C ASP A 34 -9.56 6.95 -36.31
N ASN A 35 -8.42 6.77 -35.66
CA ASN A 35 -8.04 5.53 -34.95
C ASN A 35 -8.01 5.65 -33.45
N ASN A 36 -7.40 6.69 -32.87
CA ASN A 36 -7.13 6.80 -31.45
C ASN A 36 -7.57 8.14 -30.87
N VAL A 37 -7.84 8.11 -29.57
CA VAL A 37 -7.98 9.28 -28.71
C VAL A 37 -6.72 9.38 -27.85
N VAL A 38 -6.08 10.53 -27.82
CA VAL A 38 -4.74 10.73 -27.25
C VAL A 38 -4.68 11.92 -26.31
N VAL A 39 -3.65 11.99 -25.47
CA VAL A 39 -3.46 13.09 -24.52
C VAL A 39 -2.17 13.84 -24.86
N ASN A 40 -2.30 15.14 -25.09
CA ASN A 40 -1.17 16.05 -25.24
C ASN A 40 -0.57 16.35 -23.86
N ALA A 41 0.63 15.83 -23.62
CA ALA A 41 1.32 15.97 -22.33
C ALA A 41 1.66 17.43 -22.00
N ASP A 42 1.97 18.25 -23.00
CA ASP A 42 2.35 19.65 -22.81
C ASP A 42 1.15 20.53 -22.40
N SER A 43 -0.05 20.13 -22.79
CA SER A 43 -1.29 20.87 -22.54
C SER A 43 -2.07 20.31 -21.36
N CYS A 44 -1.80 19.08 -20.92
CA CYS A 44 -2.51 18.41 -19.82
C CYS A 44 -2.07 18.99 -18.47
N ASP A 45 -3.00 19.60 -17.75
CA ASP A 45 -2.80 20.11 -16.40
C ASP A 45 -3.14 19.10 -15.30
N GLU A 46 -3.37 17.83 -15.66
CA GLU A 46 -3.71 16.73 -14.75
C GLU A 46 -4.94 16.99 -13.85
N CYS A 47 -5.87 17.83 -14.28
CA CYS A 47 -7.09 18.19 -13.52
C CYS A 47 -8.07 17.03 -13.31
N MET A 48 -7.87 15.89 -13.98
CA MET A 48 -8.67 14.66 -13.91
C MET A 48 -10.15 14.78 -14.29
N ALA A 49 -10.58 15.87 -14.90
CA ALA A 49 -11.98 16.08 -15.31
C ALA A 49 -12.47 15.06 -16.34
N CYS A 50 -11.54 14.47 -17.11
CA CYS A 50 -11.80 13.46 -18.12
C CYS A 50 -12.10 12.06 -17.54
N ILE A 51 -11.62 11.75 -16.32
CA ILE A 51 -11.70 10.41 -15.75
C ILE A 51 -13.14 9.99 -15.39
N PRO A 52 -13.94 10.78 -14.64
CA PRO A 52 -15.27 10.36 -14.21
C PRO A 52 -16.27 10.24 -15.36
N VAL A 53 -15.97 10.80 -16.51
CA VAL A 53 -16.85 10.78 -17.69
C VAL A 53 -16.53 9.63 -18.65
N CYS A 54 -15.42 8.92 -18.47
CA CYS A 54 -15.05 7.80 -19.32
C CYS A 54 -15.82 6.54 -18.91
N PRO A 55 -16.70 6.00 -19.80
CA PRO A 55 -17.53 4.86 -19.44
C PRO A 55 -16.78 3.53 -19.36
N THR A 56 -15.59 3.45 -19.99
CA THR A 56 -14.78 2.21 -20.05
C THR A 56 -13.56 2.26 -19.14
N GLY A 57 -13.20 3.42 -18.60
CA GLY A 57 -11.97 3.60 -17.84
C GLY A 57 -10.70 3.63 -18.70
N SER A 58 -10.82 3.68 -20.02
CA SER A 58 -9.66 3.69 -20.93
C SER A 58 -8.70 4.84 -20.71
N ILE A 59 -9.18 5.98 -20.18
CA ILE A 59 -8.38 7.17 -19.91
C ILE A 59 -7.66 7.14 -18.56
N ASP A 60 -7.71 6.03 -17.86
CA ASP A 60 -7.24 5.91 -16.48
C ASP A 60 -5.82 5.37 -16.37
N ASN A 61 -5.04 5.56 -17.38
CA ASN A 61 -3.71 5.01 -17.49
C ASN A 61 -2.64 6.09 -17.37
N TRP A 62 -1.61 5.80 -16.61
CA TRP A 62 -0.49 6.68 -16.38
C TRP A 62 0.82 5.94 -16.59
N ARG A 63 1.82 6.63 -17.16
CA ARG A 63 3.19 6.14 -17.29
C ARG A 63 4.16 7.14 -16.70
N ILE A 64 5.23 6.63 -16.13
CA ILE A 64 6.39 7.44 -15.77
C ILE A 64 7.35 7.33 -16.92
N VAL A 65 7.66 8.47 -17.55
CA VAL A 65 8.46 8.53 -18.76
C VAL A 65 9.65 9.47 -18.59
N ALA A 66 10.77 9.18 -19.25
CA ALA A 66 11.92 10.08 -19.29
C ALA A 66 11.65 11.27 -20.22
N GLU A 67 10.94 11.00 -21.31
CA GLU A 67 10.43 11.99 -22.26
C GLU A 67 8.98 11.62 -22.57
N PRO A 68 8.07 12.60 -22.69
CA PRO A 68 6.67 12.30 -22.94
C PRO A 68 6.48 11.71 -24.35
N TYR A 69 5.63 10.71 -24.46
CA TYR A 69 5.19 10.21 -25.75
C TYR A 69 4.49 11.32 -26.54
N SER A 70 4.92 11.52 -27.76
CA SER A 70 4.32 12.48 -28.68
C SER A 70 2.90 12.05 -29.11
N LEU A 71 2.12 12.99 -29.60
CA LEU A 71 0.80 12.67 -30.18
C LEU A 71 0.90 11.68 -31.34
N GLU A 72 1.93 11.84 -32.22
CA GLU A 72 2.15 10.96 -33.35
C GLU A 72 2.41 9.51 -32.95
N GLU A 73 3.17 9.29 -31.86
CA GLU A 73 3.39 7.95 -31.29
C GLU A 73 2.09 7.37 -30.75
N GLN A 74 1.32 8.15 -29.97
CA GLN A 74 0.06 7.71 -29.38
C GLN A 74 -1.00 7.38 -30.44
N TYR A 75 -1.05 8.10 -31.57
CA TYR A 75 -1.94 7.80 -32.69
C TYR A 75 -1.61 6.47 -33.39
N GLY A 76 -0.36 6.01 -33.29
CA GLY A 76 0.09 4.75 -33.88
C GLY A 76 -0.11 3.52 -32.96
N TRP A 77 -0.60 3.68 -31.74
CA TRP A 77 -0.72 2.56 -30.81
C TRP A 77 -1.92 1.66 -31.11
N GLU A 78 -1.68 0.35 -31.02
CA GLU A 78 -2.71 -0.69 -30.93
C GLU A 78 -2.97 -1.11 -29.49
N GLU A 79 -1.93 -1.03 -28.63
CA GLU A 79 -1.95 -1.29 -27.18
C GLU A 79 -1.11 -0.24 -26.44
N LEU A 80 -1.33 -0.09 -25.15
CA LEU A 80 -0.50 0.80 -24.33
C LEU A 80 0.93 0.28 -24.24
N PRO A 81 1.95 1.17 -24.35
CA PRO A 81 3.34 0.78 -24.14
C PRO A 81 3.53 0.23 -22.73
N GLU A 82 4.41 -0.78 -22.59
CA GLU A 82 4.85 -1.23 -21.27
C GLU A 82 5.50 -0.07 -20.51
N GLN A 83 5.39 -0.11 -19.17
CA GLN A 83 6.09 0.86 -18.34
C GLN A 83 7.60 0.72 -18.58
N GLU A 84 8.22 1.77 -19.09
CA GLU A 84 9.67 1.80 -19.27
C GLU A 84 10.39 1.56 -17.94
N ASP A 85 11.45 0.74 -17.98
CA ASP A 85 12.43 0.65 -16.91
C ASP A 85 13.25 1.95 -16.86
N ILE A 86 12.59 3.04 -16.50
CA ILE A 86 13.34 4.24 -16.19
C ILE A 86 14.13 3.90 -14.93
N ALA A 87 15.42 3.73 -15.08
CA ALA A 87 16.35 3.78 -13.97
C ALA A 87 16.19 5.18 -13.36
N LEU A 88 15.11 5.37 -12.61
CA LEU A 88 15.04 6.40 -11.60
C LEU A 88 16.33 6.20 -10.85
N ALA A 89 17.24 7.17 -10.93
CA ALA A 89 18.56 7.03 -10.40
C ALA A 89 18.46 6.44 -8.98
N ALA A 90 18.46 5.12 -8.90
CA ALA A 90 18.79 4.36 -7.73
C ALA A 90 20.29 4.56 -7.53
N GLY A 91 20.69 5.78 -7.53
CA GLY A 91 21.96 6.31 -7.18
C GLY A 91 21.94 6.68 -5.72
N GLY A 92 21.77 5.69 -4.93
CA GLY A 92 22.13 5.73 -3.56
C GLY A 92 22.91 4.45 -3.31
N ASP A 93 24.23 4.50 -3.40
CA ASP A 93 25.01 3.74 -2.45
C ASP A 93 24.28 3.95 -1.11
N THR A 94 23.83 2.87 -0.50
CA THR A 94 23.32 2.90 0.86
C THR A 94 24.53 3.23 1.73
N ASP A 95 24.78 4.54 1.92
CA ASP A 95 25.62 4.97 3.02
C ASP A 95 25.00 4.39 4.29
N ASP A 96 25.80 3.69 5.08
CA ASP A 96 25.38 3.10 6.37
C ASP A 96 24.76 4.12 7.35
N ASP A 97 24.78 5.39 6.99
CA ASP A 97 24.25 6.53 7.75
C ASP A 97 22.86 7.03 7.26
N ASP A 98 22.17 6.33 6.35
CA ASP A 98 20.81 6.73 5.95
C ASP A 98 19.81 6.45 7.08
N PRO A 99 19.24 7.48 7.72
CA PRO A 99 18.29 7.31 8.83
C PRO A 99 17.02 6.58 8.43
N ILE A 100 16.67 6.59 7.15
CA ILE A 100 15.47 5.88 6.64
C ILE A 100 15.79 4.40 6.44
N ALA A 101 16.99 4.06 5.95
CA ALA A 101 17.43 2.67 5.89
C ALA A 101 17.46 2.02 7.29
N ALA A 102 17.89 2.78 8.31
CA ALA A 102 17.86 2.34 9.69
C ALA A 102 16.43 2.09 10.22
N LEU A 103 15.47 2.96 9.87
CA LEU A 103 14.05 2.79 10.24
C LEU A 103 13.43 1.55 9.58
N LEU A 104 13.73 1.31 8.31
CA LEU A 104 13.28 0.12 7.58
C LEU A 104 13.91 -1.16 8.16
N ALA A 105 15.22 -1.14 8.42
CA ALA A 105 15.91 -2.26 9.05
C ALA A 105 15.34 -2.57 10.45
N GLU A 106 14.96 -1.55 11.21
CA GLU A 106 14.29 -1.72 12.51
C GLU A 106 12.91 -2.35 12.36
N ALA A 107 12.12 -1.95 11.38
CA ALA A 107 10.80 -2.54 11.08
C ALA A 107 10.89 -4.02 10.66
N HIS A 108 11.98 -4.41 9.99
CA HIS A 108 12.20 -5.78 9.51
C HIS A 108 12.98 -6.67 10.50
N LYS A 109 13.38 -6.18 11.67
CA LYS A 109 14.15 -6.97 12.65
C LYS A 109 13.49 -8.30 13.04
N GLY A 110 12.16 -8.29 13.15
CA GLY A 110 11.39 -9.47 13.46
C GLY A 110 11.43 -10.56 12.39
N ALA A 111 11.69 -10.23 11.15
CA ALA A 111 11.76 -11.20 10.06
C ALA A 111 12.93 -12.21 10.20
N GLY A 112 13.92 -11.92 11.07
CA GLY A 112 15.04 -12.81 11.40
C GLY A 112 15.80 -13.31 10.18
N GLY A 113 16.22 -12.46 9.28
CA GLY A 113 16.94 -12.78 8.06
C GLY A 113 16.80 -11.66 7.04
N ARG A 114 17.40 -11.80 5.87
CA ARG A 114 17.29 -10.81 4.82
C ARG A 114 15.92 -10.94 4.12
N PRO A 115 15.03 -9.93 4.20
CA PRO A 115 13.73 -10.02 3.54
C PRO A 115 13.88 -10.05 2.01
N VAL A 116 13.00 -10.80 1.35
CA VAL A 116 12.93 -10.94 -0.12
C VAL A 116 11.51 -10.64 -0.57
N ALA A 117 11.37 -9.85 -1.64
CA ALA A 117 10.07 -9.61 -2.25
C ALA A 117 9.54 -10.87 -2.95
N PRO A 118 8.20 -11.04 -3.08
CA PRO A 118 7.64 -12.11 -3.91
C PRO A 118 8.20 -12.08 -5.33
N ALA A 119 8.47 -13.26 -5.91
CA ALA A 119 9.02 -13.36 -7.27
C ALA A 119 8.12 -12.73 -8.34
N SER A 120 6.80 -12.72 -8.10
CA SER A 120 5.80 -12.08 -8.97
C SER A 120 5.48 -10.63 -8.58
N ALA A 121 6.16 -10.01 -7.59
CA ALA A 121 5.90 -8.62 -7.24
C ALA A 121 6.31 -7.68 -8.37
N ALA A 122 5.54 -6.61 -8.57
CA ALA A 122 5.94 -5.54 -9.45
C ALA A 122 7.20 -4.83 -8.92
N ARG A 123 7.98 -4.21 -9.81
CA ARG A 123 9.17 -3.44 -9.41
C ARG A 123 8.74 -2.15 -8.68
N PRO A 124 9.14 -1.94 -7.42
CA PRO A 124 8.82 -0.73 -6.69
C PRO A 124 9.74 0.42 -7.09
N SER A 125 9.19 1.62 -7.18
CA SER A 125 9.98 2.85 -7.08
C SER A 125 10.40 3.05 -5.63
N VAL A 126 11.67 3.35 -5.37
CA VAL A 126 12.19 3.56 -4.01
C VAL A 126 13.00 4.85 -3.98
N ASN A 127 12.83 5.64 -2.91
CA ASN A 127 13.56 6.89 -2.68
C ASN A 127 13.46 7.92 -3.82
N LEU A 128 12.32 7.96 -4.51
CA LEU A 128 12.08 8.95 -5.56
C LEU A 128 12.16 10.39 -5.01
N TYR A 129 11.65 10.57 -3.79
CA TYR A 129 11.73 11.83 -3.05
C TYR A 129 12.54 11.63 -1.77
N PRO A 130 13.86 11.88 -1.82
CA PRO A 130 14.75 11.71 -0.67
C PRO A 130 14.50 12.80 0.38
N LEU A 131 15.06 12.60 1.57
CA LEU A 131 14.96 13.56 2.68
C LEU A 131 15.42 14.97 2.30
N SER A 132 16.43 15.09 1.42
CA SER A 132 16.95 16.36 0.91
C SER A 132 16.00 17.08 -0.06
N LYS A 133 15.04 16.35 -0.66
CA LYS A 133 14.09 16.89 -1.64
C LYS A 133 12.72 16.22 -1.47
N PRO A 134 12.02 16.44 -0.36
CA PRO A 134 10.69 15.89 -0.15
C PRO A 134 9.68 16.51 -1.14
N VAL A 135 8.62 15.78 -1.44
CA VAL A 135 7.48 16.29 -2.20
C VAL A 135 6.42 16.83 -1.25
N ALA A 136 5.67 17.83 -1.71
CA ALA A 136 4.49 18.31 -1.02
C ALA A 136 3.25 17.52 -1.46
N ALA A 137 2.43 17.12 -0.49
CA ALA A 137 1.11 16.55 -0.72
C ALA A 137 0.04 17.38 0.02
N ILE A 138 -1.17 17.39 -0.47
CA ILE A 138 -2.29 18.09 0.14
C ILE A 138 -3.22 17.10 0.82
N VAL A 139 -3.63 17.37 2.05
CA VAL A 139 -4.61 16.55 2.77
C VAL A 139 -5.97 16.70 2.09
N GLN A 140 -6.46 15.63 1.45
CA GLN A 140 -7.81 15.57 0.89
C GLN A 140 -8.86 15.19 1.93
N GLY A 141 -8.48 14.43 2.95
CA GLY A 141 -9.37 14.01 4.01
C GLY A 141 -8.59 13.47 5.22
N ASN A 142 -9.20 13.61 6.39
CA ASN A 142 -8.69 13.14 7.67
C ASN A 142 -9.89 12.64 8.50
N TYR A 143 -10.13 11.33 8.46
CA TYR A 143 -11.32 10.71 9.02
C TYR A 143 -10.96 9.80 10.20
N ARG A 144 -11.68 9.95 11.29
CA ARG A 144 -11.57 9.04 12.43
C ARG A 144 -12.16 7.67 12.07
N LEU A 145 -11.41 6.61 12.34
CA LEU A 145 -11.79 5.22 12.04
C LEU A 145 -12.33 4.45 13.25
N THR A 146 -12.08 4.95 14.45
CA THR A 146 -12.40 4.27 15.70
C THR A 146 -13.34 5.10 16.55
N ASP A 147 -14.32 4.43 17.16
CA ASP A 147 -15.27 5.08 18.09
C ASP A 147 -14.75 5.12 19.54
N ASP A 148 -13.69 4.34 19.85
CA ASP A 148 -13.03 4.32 21.15
C ASP A 148 -12.31 5.66 21.42
N PRO A 149 -12.71 6.44 22.45
CA PRO A 149 -12.13 7.74 22.72
C PRO A 149 -10.64 7.70 23.05
N ASP A 150 -10.15 6.60 23.62
CA ASP A 150 -8.75 6.39 24.00
C ASP A 150 -7.88 5.90 22.82
N HIS A 151 -8.50 5.59 21.68
CA HIS A 151 -7.85 5.08 20.49
C HIS A 151 -8.22 5.91 19.26
N ASP A 152 -7.60 7.08 19.10
CA ASP A 152 -7.77 7.92 17.91
C ASP A 152 -6.94 7.36 16.76
N VAL A 153 -7.57 6.58 15.90
CA VAL A 153 -6.99 6.09 14.65
C VAL A 153 -7.66 6.80 13.48
N ARG A 154 -6.85 7.31 12.57
CA ARG A 154 -7.28 8.13 11.45
C ARG A 154 -6.94 7.51 10.10
N HIS A 155 -7.84 7.70 9.14
CA HIS A 155 -7.61 7.51 7.72
C HIS A 155 -7.32 8.86 7.10
N ILE A 156 -6.09 9.03 6.60
CA ILE A 156 -5.62 10.30 6.07
C ILE A 156 -5.31 10.11 4.58
N ILE A 157 -5.91 10.92 3.74
CA ILE A 157 -5.74 10.87 2.28
C ILE A 157 -4.88 12.05 1.86
N LEU A 158 -3.75 11.74 1.20
CA LEU A 158 -2.76 12.69 0.70
C LEU A 158 -2.79 12.72 -0.82
N ASP A 159 -3.03 13.88 -1.40
CA ASP A 159 -3.04 14.12 -2.85
C ASP A 159 -1.73 14.77 -3.28
N PHE A 160 -1.09 14.17 -4.27
CA PHE A 160 0.17 14.66 -4.84
C PHE A 160 -0.04 15.59 -6.04
N GLY A 161 -1.30 15.84 -6.45
CA GLY A 161 -1.59 16.68 -7.62
C GLY A 161 -0.87 16.16 -8.87
N GLY A 162 -0.18 17.06 -9.57
CA GLY A 162 0.63 16.73 -10.73
C GLY A 162 2.00 16.11 -10.45
N GLN A 163 2.34 15.82 -9.18
CA GLN A 163 3.62 15.20 -8.83
C GLN A 163 3.51 13.68 -8.94
N SER A 164 4.39 13.06 -9.72
CA SER A 164 4.45 11.59 -9.81
C SER A 164 4.88 11.00 -8.46
N PHE A 165 4.02 10.21 -7.85
CA PHE A 165 4.34 9.48 -6.62
C PHE A 165 3.87 8.01 -6.73
N PRO A 166 4.55 7.21 -7.58
CA PRO A 166 4.18 5.81 -7.78
C PRO A 166 4.45 5.02 -6.49
N VAL A 167 3.43 4.33 -6.01
CA VAL A 167 3.51 3.51 -4.80
C VAL A 167 2.86 2.16 -5.06
N LEU A 168 3.43 1.09 -4.51
CA LEU A 168 2.86 -0.25 -4.53
C LEU A 168 2.30 -0.62 -3.16
N GLU A 169 1.34 -1.52 -3.17
CA GLU A 169 0.78 -2.11 -1.96
C GLU A 169 1.87 -2.78 -1.13
N GLY A 170 1.95 -2.42 0.16
CA GLY A 170 2.99 -2.86 1.09
C GLY A 170 4.20 -1.94 1.18
N GLN A 171 4.31 -0.91 0.33
CA GLN A 171 5.30 0.15 0.55
C GLN A 171 4.88 1.11 1.66
N SER A 172 5.87 1.85 2.16
CA SER A 172 5.71 2.91 3.14
C SER A 172 6.10 4.26 2.56
N ILE A 173 5.56 5.33 3.14
CA ILE A 173 5.98 6.71 2.86
C ILE A 173 6.48 7.37 4.14
N GLY A 174 7.42 8.27 4.02
CA GLY A 174 7.95 9.04 5.14
C GLY A 174 7.26 10.38 5.26
N ILE A 175 6.77 10.70 6.45
CA ILE A 175 6.16 12.00 6.75
C ILE A 175 7.11 12.83 7.59
N LEU A 176 7.37 14.06 7.15
CA LEU A 176 8.23 15.02 7.82
C LEU A 176 7.37 15.99 8.65
N PRO A 177 7.30 15.82 9.98
CA PRO A 177 6.59 16.78 10.80
C PRO A 177 7.38 18.11 10.84
N PRO A 178 6.70 19.25 10.96
CA PRO A 178 7.36 20.56 11.09
C PRO A 178 8.05 20.70 12.45
N GLY A 179 8.97 21.66 12.54
CA GLY A 179 9.67 22.00 13.77
C GLY A 179 10.99 21.27 13.95
N GLU A 180 11.54 21.41 15.16
CA GLU A 180 12.85 20.92 15.54
C GLU A 180 12.76 20.14 16.88
N ASP A 181 13.71 19.25 17.10
CA ASP A 181 13.87 18.53 18.37
C ASP A 181 14.46 19.44 19.47
N ALA A 182 14.67 18.88 20.66
CA ALA A 182 15.23 19.60 21.80
C ALA A 182 16.67 20.11 21.56
N GLU A 183 17.36 19.54 20.58
CA GLU A 183 18.74 19.90 20.19
C GLU A 183 18.75 20.89 18.99
N GLY A 184 17.59 21.36 18.52
CA GLY A 184 17.48 22.29 17.39
C GLY A 184 17.70 21.65 16.02
N ARG A 185 17.54 20.33 15.89
CA ARG A 185 17.62 19.60 14.63
C ARG A 185 16.23 19.36 14.06
N ALA A 186 16.10 19.49 12.75
CA ALA A 186 14.84 19.15 12.08
C ALA A 186 14.41 17.71 12.41
N HIS A 187 13.11 17.51 12.63
CA HIS A 187 12.57 16.18 12.88
C HIS A 187 12.83 15.23 11.70
N LEU A 188 13.24 14.00 12.03
CA LEU A 188 13.33 12.92 11.05
C LEU A 188 11.94 12.44 10.61
N PRO A 189 11.80 11.92 9.38
CA PRO A 189 10.55 11.39 8.91
C PRO A 189 10.12 10.18 9.76
N ARG A 190 8.81 9.96 9.84
CA ARG A 190 8.23 8.70 10.34
C ARG A 190 7.61 7.96 9.17
N LEU A 191 7.89 6.66 9.10
CA LEU A 191 7.36 5.79 8.05
C LEU A 191 5.95 5.34 8.41
N TYR A 192 5.10 5.35 7.40
CA TYR A 192 3.74 4.84 7.46
C TYR A 192 3.47 3.96 6.26
N SER A 193 3.06 2.71 6.49
CA SER A 193 2.62 1.82 5.42
C SER A 193 1.39 2.40 4.73
N VAL A 194 1.36 2.33 3.40
CA VAL A 194 0.21 2.81 2.64
C VAL A 194 -1.01 1.91 2.88
N SER A 195 -2.19 2.52 2.96
CA SER A 195 -3.46 1.82 3.16
C SER A 195 -4.38 1.85 1.95
N SER A 196 -4.01 2.57 0.88
CA SER A 196 -4.65 2.54 -0.44
C SER A 196 -3.88 1.65 -1.41
N PRO A 197 -4.53 1.10 -2.43
CA PRO A 197 -3.83 0.49 -3.54
C PRO A 197 -3.13 1.54 -4.41
N ARG A 198 -2.31 1.07 -5.37
CA ARG A 198 -1.52 1.91 -6.28
C ARG A 198 -2.33 2.86 -7.14
N ASP A 199 -3.59 2.52 -7.41
CA ASP A 199 -4.56 3.33 -8.15
C ASP A 199 -5.30 4.35 -7.28
N GLY A 200 -4.84 4.54 -6.04
CA GLY A 200 -5.38 5.52 -5.10
C GLY A 200 -6.54 5.02 -4.24
N GLU A 201 -7.01 5.88 -3.36
CA GLU A 201 -8.18 5.60 -2.51
C GLU A 201 -9.46 5.47 -3.35
N ARG A 202 -9.60 6.30 -4.35
CA ARG A 202 -10.55 6.12 -5.45
C ARG A 202 -9.77 5.76 -6.68
N PRO A 203 -10.23 4.81 -7.50
CA PRO A 203 -9.62 4.57 -8.79
C PRO A 203 -9.48 5.90 -9.54
N ASN A 204 -8.32 6.12 -10.16
CA ASN A 204 -8.07 7.27 -11.03
C ASN A 204 -7.80 8.60 -10.31
N PHE A 205 -7.54 8.56 -9.00
CA PHE A 205 -7.10 9.73 -8.25
C PHE A 205 -5.68 9.52 -7.75
N HIS A 206 -4.81 10.48 -8.04
CA HIS A 206 -3.40 10.43 -7.66
C HIS A 206 -3.21 10.74 -6.18
N ASN A 207 -3.73 9.86 -5.35
CA ASN A 207 -3.63 9.98 -3.91
C ASN A 207 -3.20 8.68 -3.23
N VAL A 208 -2.65 8.83 -2.04
CA VAL A 208 -2.23 7.74 -1.16
C VAL A 208 -2.94 7.94 0.17
N SER A 209 -3.39 6.86 0.79
CA SER A 209 -3.93 6.94 2.13
C SER A 209 -3.06 6.24 3.17
N LEU A 210 -3.17 6.74 4.40
CA LEU A 210 -2.47 6.25 5.59
C LEU A 210 -3.47 5.86 6.67
N THR A 211 -3.11 4.88 7.49
CA THR A 211 -3.79 4.56 8.75
C THR A 211 -2.90 4.99 9.90
N VAL A 212 -3.26 6.05 10.58
CA VAL A 212 -2.42 6.68 11.60
C VAL A 212 -3.10 6.62 12.96
N LYS A 213 -2.44 6.03 13.94
CA LYS A 213 -2.85 6.09 15.35
C LYS A 213 -2.17 7.29 16.01
N ARG A 214 -2.94 8.10 16.70
CA ARG A 214 -2.40 9.15 17.59
C ARG A 214 -1.69 8.51 18.76
N GLU A 215 -0.36 8.62 18.81
CA GLU A 215 0.42 8.15 19.95
C GLU A 215 0.62 9.28 20.97
N PRO A 216 0.37 9.05 22.26
CA PRO A 216 0.62 10.04 23.30
C PRO A 216 2.09 10.50 23.27
N GLY A 217 2.31 11.81 23.11
CA GLY A 217 3.66 12.37 23.00
C GLY A 217 4.35 12.16 21.64
N GLY A 218 3.71 11.50 20.71
CA GLY A 218 4.24 11.30 19.36
C GLY A 218 4.14 12.57 18.52
N VAL A 219 5.26 13.13 18.09
CA VAL A 219 5.31 14.38 17.30
C VAL A 219 4.59 14.20 15.96
N CYS A 220 5.01 13.22 15.16
CA CYS A 220 4.51 13.04 13.81
C CYS A 220 3.05 12.54 13.78
N SER A 221 2.69 11.58 14.64
CA SER A 221 1.33 11.06 14.69
C SER A 221 0.32 12.11 15.18
N THR A 222 0.69 12.93 16.16
CA THR A 222 -0.14 14.05 16.61
C THR A 222 -0.29 15.08 15.49
N TYR A 223 0.82 15.49 14.85
CA TYR A 223 0.80 16.38 13.69
C TYR A 223 -0.19 15.89 12.62
N LEU A 224 -0.05 14.65 12.16
CA LEU A 224 -0.91 14.08 11.14
C LEU A 224 -2.39 14.03 11.56
N CYS A 225 -2.66 13.62 12.79
CA CYS A 225 -4.04 13.53 13.29
C CYS A 225 -4.72 14.89 13.45
N ASP A 226 -3.96 15.97 13.60
CA ASP A 226 -4.47 17.35 13.76
C ASP A 226 -4.60 18.11 12.42
N LEU A 227 -4.12 17.52 11.31
CA LEU A 227 -4.20 18.17 10.00
C LEU A 227 -5.65 18.33 9.55
N GLU A 228 -5.97 19.50 9.06
CA GLU A 228 -7.23 19.81 8.39
C GLU A 228 -7.13 19.55 6.87
N GLN A 229 -8.26 19.37 6.23
CA GLN A 229 -8.35 19.30 4.77
C GLN A 229 -7.77 20.57 4.14
N GLY A 230 -6.93 20.39 3.10
CA GLY A 230 -6.21 21.47 2.42
C GLY A 230 -4.84 21.80 3.01
N ALA A 231 -4.48 21.21 4.15
CA ALA A 231 -3.14 21.37 4.73
C ALA A 231 -2.06 20.70 3.85
N GLU A 232 -0.88 21.32 3.78
CA GLU A 232 0.29 20.77 3.08
C GLU A 232 1.11 19.87 4.01
N VAL A 233 1.54 18.74 3.48
CA VAL A 233 2.39 17.75 4.16
C VAL A 233 3.62 17.46 3.33
N ARG A 234 4.79 17.44 3.94
CA ARG A 234 6.05 17.06 3.29
C ARG A 234 6.24 15.55 3.39
N VAL A 235 6.43 14.92 2.23
CA VAL A 235 6.49 13.46 2.08
C VAL A 235 7.81 13.04 1.43
N THR A 236 8.37 11.93 1.88
CA THR A 236 9.55 11.26 1.30
C THR A 236 9.20 9.84 0.88
N GLY A 237 10.01 9.27 0.02
CA GLY A 237 9.83 7.89 -0.47
C GLY A 237 9.38 7.84 -1.93
N PRO A 238 8.65 6.79 -2.36
CA PRO A 238 8.22 5.63 -1.56
C PRO A 238 9.38 4.82 -0.98
N TRP A 239 9.11 3.99 0.03
CA TRP A 239 10.08 3.14 0.70
C TRP A 239 9.60 1.69 0.79
N GLY A 240 10.55 0.75 0.86
CA GLY A 240 10.26 -0.67 1.00
C GLY A 240 10.20 -1.41 -0.36
N GLN A 241 10.80 -2.62 -0.36
CA GLN A 241 10.90 -3.49 -1.54
C GLN A 241 10.52 -4.93 -1.23
N THR A 242 10.26 -5.25 0.03
CA THR A 242 10.20 -6.63 0.51
C THR A 242 8.83 -7.04 1.02
N PHE A 243 8.02 -6.11 1.47
CA PHE A 243 6.65 -6.36 1.94
C PHE A 243 5.61 -6.15 0.84
N LEU A 244 5.96 -6.49 -0.40
CA LEU A 244 5.11 -6.24 -1.57
C LEU A 244 4.09 -7.36 -1.76
N MET A 245 2.91 -7.00 -2.27
CA MET A 245 1.91 -7.98 -2.67
C MET A 245 2.36 -8.70 -3.96
N PRO A 246 2.17 -10.03 -4.09
CA PRO A 246 2.42 -10.73 -5.34
C PRO A 246 1.42 -10.29 -6.42
N GLN A 247 1.90 -10.18 -7.66
CA GLN A 247 1.05 -9.88 -8.82
C GLN A 247 0.33 -11.12 -9.36
N ASP A 248 0.69 -12.31 -8.87
CA ASP A 248 -0.01 -13.54 -9.19
C ASP A 248 -1.42 -13.50 -8.55
N PRO A 249 -2.51 -13.48 -9.34
CA PRO A 249 -3.87 -13.46 -8.82
C PRO A 249 -4.25 -14.75 -8.09
N ASP A 250 -3.54 -15.86 -8.35
CA ASP A 250 -3.79 -17.15 -7.72
C ASP A 250 -2.98 -17.36 -6.43
N ALA A 251 -2.06 -16.44 -6.10
CA ALA A 251 -1.34 -16.48 -4.83
C ALA A 251 -2.30 -16.32 -3.65
N ARG A 252 -2.18 -17.19 -2.65
CA ARG A 252 -2.98 -17.16 -1.42
C ARG A 252 -2.34 -16.24 -0.40
N LEU A 253 -3.12 -15.39 0.26
CA LEU A 253 -2.62 -14.42 1.23
C LEU A 253 -3.10 -14.75 2.65
N LEU A 254 -2.18 -15.14 3.53
CA LEU A 254 -2.41 -15.24 4.97
C LEU A 254 -1.92 -13.94 5.63
N MET A 255 -2.86 -13.11 6.02
CA MET A 255 -2.63 -11.77 6.56
C MET A 255 -2.91 -11.75 8.06
N ILE A 256 -1.94 -11.30 8.85
CA ILE A 256 -2.04 -11.24 10.31
C ILE A 256 -1.67 -9.84 10.77
N CYS A 257 -2.57 -9.15 11.44
CA CYS A 257 -2.30 -7.78 11.86
C CYS A 257 -2.96 -7.40 13.19
N THR A 258 -2.46 -6.32 13.78
CA THR A 258 -3.07 -5.64 14.93
C THR A 258 -3.05 -4.13 14.71
N GLY A 259 -4.13 -3.45 15.10
CA GLY A 259 -4.21 -1.99 15.07
C GLY A 259 -3.94 -1.41 13.68
N THR A 260 -2.97 -0.49 13.59
CA THR A 260 -2.59 0.16 12.32
C THR A 260 -1.81 -0.74 11.35
N GLY A 261 -1.36 -1.92 11.78
CA GLY A 261 -0.85 -2.95 10.89
C GLY A 261 -1.87 -3.44 9.85
N SER A 262 -3.13 -3.04 10.00
CA SER A 262 -4.18 -3.25 8.99
C SER A 262 -3.98 -2.43 7.70
N ALA A 263 -3.13 -1.40 7.70
CA ALA A 263 -2.92 -0.53 6.55
C ALA A 263 -2.52 -1.30 5.28
N PRO A 264 -1.41 -2.05 5.24
CA PRO A 264 -1.04 -2.81 4.05
C PRO A 264 -2.06 -3.91 3.71
N MET A 265 -2.71 -4.53 4.71
CA MET A 265 -3.71 -5.56 4.48
C MET A 265 -4.95 -5.00 3.75
N ARG A 266 -5.34 -3.76 4.09
CA ARG A 266 -6.38 -3.03 3.38
C ARG A 266 -5.98 -2.74 1.93
N ALA A 267 -4.76 -2.25 1.71
CA ALA A 267 -4.26 -1.98 0.36
C ALA A 267 -4.27 -3.25 -0.51
N PHE A 268 -3.81 -4.39 0.03
CA PHE A 268 -3.84 -5.69 -0.64
C PHE A 268 -5.28 -6.12 -0.99
N THR A 269 -6.18 -6.05 -0.02
CA THR A 269 -7.59 -6.42 -0.22
C THR A 269 -8.25 -5.57 -1.31
N MET A 270 -8.06 -4.25 -1.28
CA MET A 270 -8.61 -3.34 -2.28
C MET A 270 -8.02 -3.56 -3.67
N HIS A 271 -6.71 -3.79 -3.77
CA HIS A 271 -6.06 -4.06 -5.05
C HIS A 271 -6.57 -5.38 -5.65
N ARG A 272 -6.65 -6.45 -4.86
CA ARG A 272 -7.24 -7.72 -5.28
C ARG A 272 -8.67 -7.54 -5.78
N GLN A 273 -9.48 -6.80 -5.06
CA GLN A 273 -10.86 -6.54 -5.44
C GLN A 273 -10.99 -5.79 -6.77
N ARG A 274 -10.08 -4.86 -7.06
CA ARG A 274 -10.15 -4.00 -8.22
C ARG A 274 -9.48 -4.59 -9.46
N ALA A 275 -8.28 -5.12 -9.29
CA ALA A 275 -7.39 -5.50 -10.39
C ALA A 275 -7.27 -7.01 -10.59
N MET A 276 -7.65 -7.84 -9.60
CA MET A 276 -7.42 -9.29 -9.61
C MET A 276 -8.68 -10.08 -9.27
N ALA A 277 -9.85 -9.57 -9.62
CA ALA A 277 -11.15 -10.17 -9.26
C ALA A 277 -11.39 -11.56 -9.88
N GLY A 278 -10.62 -11.97 -10.88
CA GLY A 278 -10.72 -13.27 -11.55
C GLY A 278 -9.74 -14.33 -11.03
N GLY A 279 -8.92 -14.02 -10.03
CA GLY A 279 -7.98 -14.99 -9.45
C GLY A 279 -8.65 -15.92 -8.44
N ASP A 280 -8.13 -17.15 -8.34
CA ASP A 280 -8.61 -18.18 -7.40
C ASP A 280 -7.87 -18.16 -6.04
N GLY A 281 -6.95 -17.21 -5.83
CA GLY A 281 -6.18 -17.10 -4.61
C GLY A 281 -7.00 -16.62 -3.40
N ASP A 282 -7.09 -17.45 -2.36
CA ASP A 282 -7.78 -17.12 -1.12
C ASP A 282 -7.08 -16.00 -0.36
N MET A 283 -7.86 -15.11 0.26
CA MET A 283 -7.37 -14.16 1.26
C MET A 283 -7.96 -14.50 2.62
N VAL A 284 -7.08 -14.68 3.62
CA VAL A 284 -7.47 -14.92 5.02
C VAL A 284 -6.83 -13.86 5.91
N LEU A 285 -7.64 -13.18 6.70
CA LEU A 285 -7.21 -12.10 7.59
C LEU A 285 -7.48 -12.46 9.07
N PHE A 286 -6.42 -12.49 9.86
CA PHE A 286 -6.49 -12.50 11.33
C PHE A 286 -6.19 -11.09 11.83
N PHE A 287 -7.21 -10.42 12.37
CA PHE A 287 -7.09 -9.03 12.76
C PHE A 287 -7.45 -8.83 14.23
N GLY A 288 -6.44 -8.46 15.02
CA GLY A 288 -6.57 -8.22 16.46
C GLY A 288 -6.75 -6.75 16.83
N ALA A 289 -7.72 -6.48 17.71
CA ALA A 289 -7.95 -5.19 18.34
C ALA A 289 -8.28 -5.37 19.82
N ARG A 290 -8.43 -4.26 20.55
CA ARG A 290 -8.87 -4.32 21.95
C ARG A 290 -10.35 -4.63 22.05
N THR A 291 -11.16 -3.83 21.35
CA THR A 291 -12.62 -3.94 21.28
C THR A 291 -13.08 -3.70 19.84
N PRO A 292 -14.33 -3.99 19.48
CA PRO A 292 -14.87 -3.63 18.16
C PRO A 292 -14.75 -2.13 17.85
N GLU A 293 -14.96 -1.26 18.84
CA GLU A 293 -14.91 0.20 18.70
C GLU A 293 -13.49 0.71 18.43
N SER A 294 -12.47 -0.07 18.85
CA SER A 294 -11.05 0.23 18.61
C SER A 294 -10.50 -0.38 17.31
N LEU A 295 -11.32 -1.14 16.55
CA LEU A 295 -10.92 -1.78 15.31
C LEU A 295 -11.04 -0.78 14.14
N PRO A 296 -9.93 -0.39 13.49
CA PRO A 296 -9.99 0.43 12.28
C PRO A 296 -10.76 -0.28 11.17
N TYR A 297 -11.57 0.46 10.41
CA TYR A 297 -12.33 -0.06 9.26
C TYR A 297 -13.39 -1.10 9.59
N PHE A 298 -13.84 -1.21 10.85
CA PHE A 298 -14.75 -2.27 11.29
C PHE A 298 -16.02 -2.38 10.43
N GLY A 299 -16.67 -1.26 10.12
CA GLY A 299 -17.87 -1.24 9.29
C GLY A 299 -17.60 -1.65 7.82
N PRO A 300 -16.65 -1.01 7.12
CA PRO A 300 -16.25 -1.41 5.77
C PRO A 300 -15.76 -2.85 5.67
N LEU A 301 -14.96 -3.30 6.65
CA LEU A 301 -14.40 -4.66 6.67
C LEU A 301 -15.50 -5.73 6.77
N LYS A 302 -16.54 -5.50 7.55
CA LYS A 302 -17.70 -6.43 7.64
C LYS A 302 -18.42 -6.62 6.32
N LYS A 303 -18.41 -5.62 5.45
CA LYS A 303 -19.10 -5.63 4.16
C LYS A 303 -18.37 -6.43 3.09
N VAL A 304 -17.07 -6.71 3.28
CA VAL A 304 -16.31 -7.54 2.33
C VAL A 304 -16.83 -8.97 2.41
N PRO A 305 -17.26 -9.59 1.28
CA PRO A 305 -17.77 -10.95 1.28
C PRO A 305 -16.73 -11.98 1.75
N ASP A 306 -17.15 -13.00 2.49
CA ASP A 306 -16.24 -14.06 2.97
C ASP A 306 -15.69 -14.92 1.82
N THR A 307 -16.34 -14.92 0.68
CA THR A 307 -15.83 -15.55 -0.56
C THR A 307 -14.62 -14.83 -1.14
N MET A 308 -14.39 -13.58 -0.75
CA MET A 308 -13.25 -12.78 -1.15
C MET A 308 -12.20 -12.68 -0.05
N LEU A 309 -12.64 -12.46 1.20
CA LEU A 309 -11.77 -12.29 2.36
C LEU A 309 -12.38 -13.01 3.57
N LYS A 310 -11.83 -14.17 3.93
CA LYS A 310 -12.16 -14.84 5.18
C LYS A 310 -11.57 -14.06 6.36
N LYS A 311 -12.43 -13.60 7.26
CA LYS A 311 -12.04 -12.69 8.36
C LYS A 311 -12.14 -13.38 9.71
N HIS A 312 -11.06 -13.31 10.48
CA HIS A 312 -11.00 -13.67 11.90
C HIS A 312 -10.73 -12.42 12.72
N LEU A 313 -11.81 -11.75 13.17
CA LEU A 313 -11.71 -10.57 14.04
C LEU A 313 -11.56 -11.04 15.49
N VAL A 314 -10.53 -10.55 16.17
CA VAL A 314 -10.12 -10.99 17.50
C VAL A 314 -10.07 -9.81 18.47
N PHE A 315 -10.72 -9.95 19.63
CA PHE A 315 -10.81 -8.86 20.59
C PHE A 315 -10.28 -9.28 21.96
N SER A 316 -9.31 -8.49 22.47
CA SER A 316 -8.63 -8.81 23.71
C SER A 316 -9.27 -8.20 24.95
N ARG A 317 -10.29 -7.34 24.82
CA ARG A 317 -10.91 -6.62 25.94
C ARG A 317 -12.44 -6.51 25.81
N ILE A 318 -13.11 -7.63 25.58
CA ILE A 318 -14.58 -7.71 25.66
C ILE A 318 -14.95 -7.95 27.13
N GLU A 319 -15.85 -7.13 27.66
CA GLU A 319 -16.31 -7.28 29.03
C GLU A 319 -16.99 -8.66 29.23
N GLY A 320 -16.62 -9.35 30.30
CA GLY A 320 -17.16 -10.67 30.61
C GLY A 320 -16.63 -11.83 29.76
N GLN A 321 -15.69 -11.58 28.85
CA GLN A 321 -15.07 -12.63 28.01
C GLN A 321 -13.58 -12.81 28.35
N PRO A 322 -13.03 -14.04 28.20
CA PRO A 322 -11.59 -14.25 28.24
C PRO A 322 -10.87 -13.40 27.19
N LYS A 323 -9.65 -12.98 27.50
CA LYS A 323 -8.79 -12.31 26.52
C LYS A 323 -8.46 -13.28 25.41
N GLU A 324 -8.66 -12.85 24.16
CA GLU A 324 -8.23 -13.58 22.98
C GLU A 324 -7.29 -12.71 22.15
N TYR A 325 -6.23 -13.31 21.63
CA TYR A 325 -5.26 -12.67 20.75
C TYR A 325 -5.19 -13.40 19.41
N VAL A 326 -4.56 -12.79 18.40
CA VAL A 326 -4.48 -13.38 17.06
C VAL A 326 -3.86 -14.78 17.04
N GLN A 327 -2.86 -15.05 17.89
CA GLN A 327 -2.24 -16.36 17.99
C GLN A 327 -3.20 -17.42 18.54
N ASP A 328 -4.11 -17.06 19.45
CA ASP A 328 -5.11 -17.99 19.99
C ASP A 328 -6.11 -18.39 18.89
N ARG A 329 -6.50 -17.42 18.05
CA ARG A 329 -7.38 -17.63 16.92
C ARG A 329 -6.70 -18.41 15.80
N LEU A 330 -5.39 -18.24 15.55
CA LEU A 330 -4.61 -19.07 14.64
C LEU A 330 -4.66 -20.54 15.05
N ILE A 331 -4.45 -20.82 16.36
CA ILE A 331 -4.57 -22.18 16.91
C ILE A 331 -5.99 -22.72 16.78
N ALA A 332 -7.01 -21.90 17.07
CA ALA A 332 -8.41 -22.32 16.92
C ALA A 332 -8.80 -22.63 15.45
N ALA A 333 -8.11 -22.04 14.47
CA ALA A 333 -8.29 -22.28 13.05
C ALA A 333 -7.14 -23.13 12.46
N GLN A 334 -6.52 -23.99 13.27
CA GLN A 334 -5.30 -24.71 12.90
C GLN A 334 -5.39 -25.49 11.60
N ASP A 335 -6.54 -26.10 11.27
CA ASP A 335 -6.69 -26.92 10.06
C ASP A 335 -6.61 -26.06 8.80
N ASP A 336 -7.28 -24.90 8.80
CA ASP A 336 -7.23 -23.93 7.69
C ASP A 336 -5.81 -23.34 7.55
N VAL A 337 -5.20 -22.98 8.66
CA VAL A 337 -3.84 -22.40 8.67
C VAL A 337 -2.81 -23.45 8.22
N ALA A 338 -2.92 -24.70 8.67
CA ALA A 338 -2.06 -25.80 8.25
C ALA A 338 -2.14 -26.05 6.74
N ALA A 339 -3.36 -26.02 6.18
CA ALA A 339 -3.57 -26.13 4.74
C ALA A 339 -2.88 -24.99 3.97
N MET A 340 -2.91 -23.77 4.49
CA MET A 340 -2.19 -22.64 3.89
C MET A 340 -0.67 -22.77 4.04
N LEU A 341 -0.17 -23.20 5.19
CA LEU A 341 1.28 -23.39 5.41
C LEU A 341 1.87 -24.47 4.48
N SER A 342 1.07 -25.47 4.12
CA SER A 342 1.48 -26.55 3.22
C SER A 342 1.44 -26.18 1.73
N ASP A 343 0.76 -25.08 1.39
CA ASP A 343 0.55 -24.68 0.00
C ASP A 343 1.68 -23.74 -0.48
N PRO A 344 2.40 -24.10 -1.55
CA PRO A 344 3.48 -23.27 -2.09
C PRO A 344 3.01 -21.93 -2.67
N ALA A 345 1.74 -21.76 -2.98
CA ALA A 345 1.15 -20.49 -3.43
C ALA A 345 0.84 -19.53 -2.28
N THR A 346 0.98 -19.96 -1.01
CA THR A 346 0.69 -19.11 0.14
C THR A 346 1.81 -18.15 0.46
N HIS A 347 1.46 -16.87 0.58
CA HIS A 347 2.30 -15.79 1.11
C HIS A 347 1.76 -15.34 2.47
N ILE A 348 2.66 -15.19 3.45
CA ILE A 348 2.33 -14.76 4.81
C ILE A 348 2.78 -13.31 5.00
N TYR A 349 1.86 -12.48 5.52
CA TYR A 349 2.12 -11.09 5.85
C TYR A 349 1.75 -10.82 7.30
N ILE A 350 2.72 -10.36 8.09
CA ILE A 350 2.55 -10.04 9.51
C ILE A 350 2.89 -8.57 9.71
N CYS A 351 1.92 -7.77 10.16
CA CYS A 351 2.14 -6.34 10.41
C CYS A 351 1.46 -5.88 11.71
N GLY A 352 2.17 -5.15 12.54
CA GLY A 352 1.64 -4.61 13.79
C GLY A 352 2.65 -4.56 14.93
N LEU A 353 2.18 -4.73 16.16
CA LEU A 353 3.01 -4.63 17.36
C LEU A 353 4.02 -5.78 17.47
N ARG A 354 5.26 -5.49 17.82
CA ARG A 354 6.32 -6.50 18.03
C ARG A 354 5.93 -7.64 18.96
N GLY A 355 5.22 -7.34 20.05
CA GLY A 355 4.76 -8.38 20.98
C GLY A 355 3.78 -9.40 20.39
N MET A 356 3.15 -9.09 19.27
CA MET A 356 2.29 -10.02 18.52
C MET A 356 3.13 -11.11 17.81
N GLU A 357 4.26 -10.75 17.27
CA GLU A 357 5.11 -11.62 16.45
C GLU A 357 5.51 -12.90 17.17
N GLU A 358 6.00 -12.79 18.41
CA GLU A 358 6.37 -13.98 19.22
C GLU A 358 5.18 -14.91 19.43
N GLY A 359 3.97 -14.36 19.60
CA GLY A 359 2.75 -15.14 19.74
C GLY A 359 2.42 -15.91 18.46
N VAL A 360 2.51 -15.24 17.32
CA VAL A 360 2.28 -15.84 15.99
C VAL A 360 3.33 -16.92 15.69
N GLU A 361 4.60 -16.68 15.98
CA GLU A 361 5.67 -17.68 15.85
C GLU A 361 5.39 -18.96 16.66
N ARG A 362 4.93 -18.81 17.89
CA ARG A 362 4.54 -19.99 18.72
C ARG A 362 3.34 -20.72 18.14
N ALA A 363 2.34 -20.00 17.62
CA ALA A 363 1.18 -20.61 16.99
C ALA A 363 1.58 -21.39 15.74
N PHE A 364 2.40 -20.81 14.87
CA PHE A 364 2.88 -21.48 13.68
C PHE A 364 3.76 -22.69 14.01
N THR A 365 4.56 -22.63 15.08
CA THR A 365 5.34 -23.79 15.55
C THR A 365 4.41 -24.96 15.89
N SER A 366 3.37 -24.71 16.70
CA SER A 366 2.42 -25.77 17.06
C SER A 366 1.64 -26.31 15.86
N ILE A 367 1.24 -25.44 14.94
CA ILE A 367 0.49 -25.83 13.73
C ILE A 367 1.38 -26.64 12.77
N ALA A 368 2.62 -26.22 12.53
CA ALA A 368 3.55 -26.95 11.70
C ALA A 368 3.87 -28.34 12.25
N GLU A 369 4.07 -28.46 13.57
CA GLU A 369 4.25 -29.74 14.25
C GLU A 369 3.07 -30.68 14.05
N SER A 370 1.82 -30.16 14.02
CA SER A 370 0.62 -30.98 13.82
C SER A 370 0.55 -31.63 12.44
N ILE A 371 1.23 -31.07 11.45
CA ILE A 371 1.35 -31.62 10.08
C ILE A 371 2.70 -32.30 9.82
N GLY A 372 3.51 -32.49 10.85
CA GLY A 372 4.80 -33.17 10.75
C GLY A 372 5.94 -32.31 10.19
N GLU A 373 5.75 -30.99 10.12
CA GLU A 373 6.74 -30.03 9.64
C GLU A 373 7.44 -29.34 10.82
N HIS A 374 8.65 -28.84 10.56
CA HIS A 374 9.41 -28.05 11.53
C HIS A 374 9.33 -26.57 11.14
N TRP A 375 8.64 -25.76 11.95
CA TRP A 375 8.34 -24.38 11.64
C TRP A 375 9.56 -23.56 11.22
N ALA A 376 10.68 -23.64 11.96
CA ALA A 376 11.85 -22.84 11.61
C ALA A 376 12.37 -23.14 10.19
N ALA A 377 12.39 -24.42 9.81
CA ALA A 377 12.83 -24.82 8.46
C ALA A 377 11.83 -24.37 7.37
N LEU A 378 10.52 -24.52 7.66
CA LEU A 378 9.45 -24.06 6.75
C LEU A 378 9.48 -22.54 6.57
N ARG A 379 9.60 -21.79 7.68
CA ARG A 379 9.73 -20.33 7.67
C ARG A 379 10.93 -19.87 6.85
N ASP A 380 12.12 -20.46 7.09
CA ASP A 380 13.34 -20.08 6.40
C ASP A 380 13.21 -20.34 4.90
N LYS A 381 12.61 -21.49 4.51
CA LYS A 381 12.27 -21.76 3.12
C LYS A 381 11.28 -20.75 2.54
N MET A 382 10.19 -20.43 3.24
CA MET A 382 9.22 -19.44 2.79
C MET A 382 9.84 -18.05 2.65
N ARG A 383 10.82 -17.72 3.50
CA ARG A 383 11.57 -16.47 3.41
C ARG A 383 12.48 -16.44 2.19
N ASP A 384 13.21 -17.50 1.94
CA ASP A 384 14.09 -17.63 0.76
C ASP A 384 13.27 -17.58 -0.54
N ASP A 385 12.06 -18.15 -0.52
CA ASP A 385 11.09 -18.10 -1.63
C ASP A 385 10.38 -16.73 -1.76
N GLY A 386 10.63 -15.77 -0.88
CA GLY A 386 9.92 -14.48 -0.84
C GLY A 386 8.43 -14.61 -0.50
N ARG A 387 8.06 -15.52 0.41
CA ARG A 387 6.67 -15.80 0.80
C ARG A 387 6.37 -15.53 2.28
N TYR A 388 7.34 -15.08 3.06
CA TYR A 388 7.18 -14.75 4.48
C TYR A 388 7.66 -13.32 4.75
N HIS A 389 6.74 -12.45 5.10
CA HIS A 389 6.94 -11.01 5.21
C HIS A 389 6.49 -10.51 6.59
N VAL A 390 7.38 -9.81 7.29
CA VAL A 390 7.11 -9.26 8.62
C VAL A 390 7.55 -7.81 8.69
N GLU A 391 6.65 -6.95 9.13
CA GLU A 391 6.92 -5.55 9.48
C GLU A 391 6.25 -5.25 10.84
N THR A 392 7.04 -5.20 11.91
CA THR A 392 6.56 -4.93 13.26
C THR A 392 7.24 -3.69 13.86
N TYR A 393 6.49 -2.91 14.67
CA TYR A 393 6.90 -1.62 15.24
C TYR A 393 6.55 -1.48 16.72
#